data_76431d5317206bc64c284fae69701ec2
#
_entry.id   76431d5317206bc64c284fae69701ec2
#
_cell.length_a   1.000
_cell.length_b   1.000
_cell.length_c   1.000
_cell.angle_alpha   90.00
_cell.angle_beta   90.00
_cell.angle_gamma   90.00
#
_symmetry.space_group_name_H-M   'P 1'
#
loop_
_entity.id
_entity.type
_entity.pdbx_description
1 polymer ?
#
loop_
_entity_poly.entity_id
_entity_poly.type
_entity_poly.pdbx_seq_one_letter_code
_entity_poly.pdbx_strand_id
1 'polypeptide(L)'
;MSQENKKNDFSHYTRQQAVTALADMKKKRERLKYSYDNECSRRQRLYCKMMDIMGDTELFKFDTMDYISQPPFDTPSERALAYSMIESAVKDVGNAEFYKKNRKCSKIHDEYQACIKFCSELKDSIKTVDGYISQLRELTK
;
A
#
# COMPACT_ATOMS: atom_id res chain seq x y z
N MET A 1 0.95 -2.77 29.57
CA MET A 1 2.31 -3.00 29.13
C MET A 1 2.43 -2.95 27.63
N SER A 2 3.47 -2.35 27.18
CA SER A 2 3.68 -2.18 25.75
C SER A 2 4.04 -3.51 25.08
N GLN A 3 3.36 -3.82 23.97
CA GLN A 3 3.73 -4.94 23.14
C GLN A 3 5.11 -4.73 22.49
N GLU A 4 5.53 -3.49 22.36
CA GLU A 4 6.82 -3.14 21.80
C GLU A 4 7.97 -3.74 22.60
N ASN A 5 7.87 -3.75 23.92
CA ASN A 5 8.88 -4.34 24.78
C ASN A 5 9.06 -5.84 24.52
N LYS A 6 7.96 -6.54 24.21
CA LYS A 6 8.02 -7.96 23.88
C LYS A 6 8.60 -8.21 22.50
N LYS A 7 8.23 -7.35 21.53
CA LYS A 7 8.67 -7.50 20.13
C LYS A 7 10.16 -7.29 19.95
N ASN A 8 10.75 -6.43 20.78
CA ASN A 8 12.10 -5.95 20.58
C ASN A 8 13.10 -6.58 21.52
N ASP A 9 12.70 -7.58 22.27
CA ASP A 9 13.56 -8.17 23.27
C ASP A 9 14.35 -9.35 22.74
N PHE A 10 15.48 -9.05 22.12
CA PHE A 10 16.49 -10.03 21.74
C PHE A 10 17.71 -10.00 22.68
N SER A 11 17.63 -9.23 23.76
CA SER A 11 18.78 -8.96 24.63
C SER A 11 19.35 -10.20 25.29
N HIS A 12 18.54 -11.24 25.50
CA HIS A 12 18.98 -12.49 26.10
C HIS A 12 19.53 -13.50 25.10
N TYR A 13 19.55 -13.17 23.83
CA TYR A 13 20.07 -14.07 22.80
C TYR A 13 21.58 -14.18 22.89
N THR A 14 22.09 -15.39 22.74
CA THR A 14 23.52 -15.57 22.50
C THR A 14 23.86 -15.10 21.09
N ARG A 15 25.16 -14.88 20.85
CA ARG A 15 25.59 -14.49 19.50
C ARG A 15 25.15 -15.51 18.44
N GLN A 16 25.27 -16.81 18.76
CA GLN A 16 24.87 -17.88 17.85
C GLN A 16 23.37 -17.84 17.57
N GLN A 17 22.56 -17.64 18.61
CA GLN A 17 21.12 -17.49 18.45
C GLN A 17 20.77 -16.27 17.60
N ALA A 18 21.48 -15.17 17.80
CA ALA A 18 21.28 -13.95 17.02
C ALA A 18 21.64 -14.16 15.55
N VAL A 19 22.71 -14.87 15.25
CA VAL A 19 23.12 -15.19 13.87
C VAL A 19 22.04 -16.02 13.18
N THR A 20 21.51 -17.03 13.84
CA THR A 20 20.44 -17.87 13.29
C THR A 20 19.15 -17.07 13.05
N ALA A 21 18.75 -16.29 14.06
CA ALA A 21 17.56 -15.45 13.95
C ALA A 21 17.70 -14.39 12.86
N LEU A 22 18.89 -13.82 12.70
CA LEU A 22 19.17 -12.84 11.65
C LEU A 22 18.98 -13.46 10.26
N ALA A 23 19.50 -14.67 10.04
CA ALA A 23 19.33 -15.38 8.77
C ALA A 23 17.86 -15.64 8.48
N ASP A 24 17.09 -16.06 9.49
CA ASP A 24 15.66 -16.32 9.35
C ASP A 24 14.88 -15.04 9.02
N MET A 25 15.23 -13.94 9.66
CA MET A 25 14.58 -12.64 9.40
C MET A 25 14.88 -12.12 8.00
N LYS A 26 16.10 -12.32 7.51
CA LYS A 26 16.45 -11.95 6.14
C LYS A 26 15.63 -12.73 5.12
N LYS A 27 15.44 -14.03 5.35
CA LYS A 27 14.58 -14.85 4.47
C LYS A 27 13.12 -14.38 4.50
N LYS A 28 12.63 -14.08 5.69
CA LYS A 28 11.27 -13.55 5.86
C LYS A 28 11.10 -12.23 5.11
N ARG A 29 12.09 -11.34 5.21
CA ARG A 29 12.07 -10.07 4.49
C ARG A 29 12.01 -10.27 2.99
N GLU A 30 12.78 -11.21 2.46
CA GLU A 30 12.77 -11.52 1.03
C GLU A 30 11.39 -12.00 0.57
N ARG A 31 10.74 -12.87 1.35
CA ARG A 31 9.40 -13.36 1.03
C ARG A 31 8.37 -12.22 1.07
N LEU A 32 8.46 -11.35 2.06
CA LEU A 32 7.57 -10.19 2.16
C LEU A 32 7.78 -9.24 0.99
N LYS A 33 9.02 -8.99 0.62
CA LYS A 33 9.35 -8.13 -0.53
C LYS A 33 8.82 -8.71 -1.82
N TYR A 34 8.95 -10.01 -2.01
CA TYR A 34 8.41 -10.70 -3.18
C TYR A 34 6.89 -10.54 -3.26
N SER A 35 6.19 -10.75 -2.14
CA SER A 35 4.75 -10.57 -2.08
C SER A 35 4.34 -9.13 -2.35
N TYR A 36 5.10 -8.18 -1.80
CA TYR A 36 4.85 -6.76 -2.03
C TYR A 36 4.98 -6.39 -3.50
N ASP A 37 6.05 -6.85 -4.15
CA ASP A 37 6.27 -6.56 -5.56
C ASP A 37 5.17 -7.17 -6.44
N ASN A 38 4.70 -8.38 -6.11
CA ASN A 38 3.60 -9.03 -6.82
C ASN A 38 2.29 -8.26 -6.67
N GLU A 39 2.00 -7.78 -5.45
CA GLU A 39 0.79 -6.98 -5.21
C GLU A 39 0.86 -5.61 -5.90
N CYS A 40 2.02 -5.00 -5.97
CA CYS A 40 2.20 -3.76 -6.74
C CYS A 40 1.92 -3.98 -8.22
N SER A 41 2.37 -5.10 -8.78
CA SER A 41 2.08 -5.46 -10.17
C SER A 41 0.59 -5.72 -10.38
N ARG A 42 -0.07 -6.40 -9.43
CA ARG A 42 -1.50 -6.63 -9.47
C ARG A 42 -2.28 -5.31 -9.43
N ARG A 43 -1.88 -4.40 -8.59
CA ARG A 43 -2.47 -3.06 -8.50
C ARG A 43 -2.42 -2.35 -9.84
N GLN A 44 -1.28 -2.41 -10.52
CA GLN A 44 -1.12 -1.81 -11.84
C GLN A 44 -2.05 -2.45 -12.87
N ARG A 45 -2.19 -3.77 -12.86
CA ARG A 45 -3.10 -4.47 -13.77
C ARG A 45 -4.56 -4.09 -13.53
N LEU A 46 -4.96 -3.97 -12.27
CA LEU A 46 -6.32 -3.54 -11.92
C LEU A 46 -6.59 -2.11 -12.38
N TYR A 47 -5.63 -1.24 -12.21
CA TYR A 47 -5.70 0.13 -12.72
C TYR A 47 -5.93 0.15 -14.22
N CYS A 48 -5.16 -0.62 -14.97
CA CYS A 48 -5.30 -0.68 -16.42
C CYS A 48 -6.67 -1.23 -16.85
N LYS A 49 -7.22 -2.19 -16.12
CA LYS A 49 -8.58 -2.71 -16.40
C LYS A 49 -9.64 -1.64 -16.21
N MET A 50 -9.53 -0.84 -15.15
CA MET A 50 -10.45 0.27 -14.92
C MET A 50 -10.32 1.31 -16.04
N MET A 51 -9.10 1.58 -16.47
CA MET A 51 -8.82 2.51 -17.56
C MET A 51 -9.51 2.08 -18.86
N ASP A 52 -9.48 0.79 -19.15
CA ASP A 52 -10.13 0.24 -20.35
C ASP A 52 -11.65 0.44 -20.33
N ILE A 53 -12.26 0.39 -19.15
CA ILE A 53 -13.72 0.54 -19.00
C ILE A 53 -14.13 2.01 -18.99
N MET A 54 -13.43 2.82 -18.19
CA MET A 54 -13.83 4.21 -17.94
C MET A 54 -13.45 5.16 -19.07
N GLY A 55 -12.34 4.87 -19.76
CA GLY A 55 -11.74 5.84 -20.68
C GLY A 55 -10.90 6.86 -19.91
N ASP A 56 -10.11 7.62 -20.64
CA ASP A 56 -9.08 8.45 -20.03
C ASP A 56 -9.58 9.50 -19.05
N THR A 57 -10.60 10.25 -19.45
CA THR A 57 -11.08 11.39 -18.66
C THR A 57 -11.81 10.95 -17.41
N GLU A 58 -12.74 10.03 -17.55
CA GLU A 58 -13.58 9.55 -16.44
C GLU A 58 -12.73 8.75 -15.46
N LEU A 59 -11.82 7.93 -15.95
CA LEU A 59 -10.93 7.16 -15.09
C LEU A 59 -10.01 8.08 -14.30
N PHE A 60 -9.49 9.11 -14.94
CA PHE A 60 -8.63 10.07 -14.25
C PHE A 60 -9.33 10.63 -13.02
N LYS A 61 -10.58 11.03 -13.16
CA LYS A 61 -11.35 11.58 -12.05
C LYS A 61 -11.61 10.56 -10.95
N PHE A 62 -11.96 9.35 -11.35
CA PHE A 62 -12.28 8.26 -10.46
C PHE A 62 -11.04 7.78 -9.69
N ASP A 63 -9.96 7.52 -10.42
CA ASP A 63 -8.73 7.02 -9.84
C ASP A 63 -8.01 8.07 -9.00
N THR A 64 -8.13 9.35 -9.37
CA THR A 64 -7.51 10.42 -8.61
C THR A 64 -8.09 10.53 -7.20
N MET A 65 -9.38 10.25 -7.02
CA MET A 65 -9.99 10.23 -5.69
C MET A 65 -9.35 9.16 -4.80
N ASP A 66 -9.06 7.99 -5.34
CA ASP A 66 -8.36 6.94 -4.60
C ASP A 66 -6.90 7.32 -4.35
N TYR A 67 -6.26 7.91 -5.34
CA TYR A 67 -4.86 8.28 -5.28
C TYR A 67 -4.59 9.36 -4.23
N ILE A 68 -5.51 10.32 -4.11
CA ILE A 68 -5.38 11.43 -3.16
C ILE A 68 -5.34 10.96 -1.72
N SER A 69 -5.94 9.81 -1.41
CA SER A 69 -5.92 9.28 -0.05
C SER A 69 -4.60 8.63 0.34
N GLN A 70 -3.62 8.64 -0.57
CA GLN A 70 -2.31 8.03 -0.37
C GLN A 70 -1.18 9.05 -0.50
N PRO A 71 0.01 8.76 0.04
CA PRO A 71 1.16 9.61 -0.24
C PRO A 71 1.38 9.74 -1.75
N PRO A 72 1.79 10.91 -2.29
CA PRO A 72 2.36 12.05 -1.58
C PRO A 72 1.37 13.12 -1.13
N PHE A 73 0.06 12.92 -1.24
CA PHE A 73 -0.92 13.92 -0.79
C PHE A 73 -1.07 13.87 0.72
N ASP A 74 -0.01 14.28 1.42
CA ASP A 74 0.09 14.11 2.86
C ASP A 74 -0.53 15.24 3.68
N THR A 75 -0.68 16.43 3.07
CA THR A 75 -1.24 17.55 3.80
C THR A 75 -2.74 17.68 3.56
N PRO A 76 -3.51 18.09 4.60
CA PRO A 76 -4.95 18.33 4.43
C PRO A 76 -5.27 19.34 3.33
N SER A 77 -4.42 20.36 3.15
CA SER A 77 -4.61 21.39 2.13
C SER A 77 -4.53 20.82 0.72
N GLU A 78 -3.53 19.98 0.47
CA GLU A 78 -3.36 19.33 -0.82
C GLU A 78 -4.53 18.43 -1.16
N ARG A 79 -5.00 17.64 -0.18
CA ARG A 79 -6.15 16.77 -0.36
C ARG A 79 -7.43 17.54 -0.64
N ALA A 80 -7.67 18.60 0.12
CA ALA A 80 -8.86 19.43 -0.04
C ALA A 80 -8.90 20.06 -1.42
N LEU A 81 -7.79 20.60 -1.90
CA LEU A 81 -7.70 21.19 -3.23
C LEU A 81 -7.96 20.14 -4.32
N ALA A 82 -7.34 18.98 -4.19
CA ALA A 82 -7.49 17.90 -5.15
C ALA A 82 -8.95 17.40 -5.21
N TYR A 83 -9.60 17.20 -4.07
CA TYR A 83 -11.01 16.80 -4.02
C TYR A 83 -11.90 17.86 -4.67
N SER A 84 -11.64 19.14 -4.42
CA SER A 84 -12.40 20.23 -5.02
C SER A 84 -12.32 20.20 -6.55
N MET A 85 -11.14 19.99 -7.08
CA MET A 85 -10.90 19.89 -8.52
C MET A 85 -11.65 18.70 -9.13
N ILE A 86 -11.65 17.56 -8.45
CA ILE A 86 -12.36 16.36 -8.89
C ILE A 86 -13.86 16.58 -8.89
N GLU A 87 -14.40 17.16 -7.84
CA GLU A 87 -15.83 17.46 -7.77
C GLU A 87 -16.29 18.36 -8.91
N SER A 88 -15.53 19.41 -9.21
CA SER A 88 -15.82 20.28 -10.34
C SER A 88 -15.80 19.52 -11.66
N ALA A 89 -14.81 18.66 -11.83
CA ALA A 89 -14.67 17.88 -13.05
C ALA A 89 -15.81 16.87 -13.22
N VAL A 90 -16.25 16.23 -12.13
CA VAL A 90 -17.36 15.27 -12.16
C VAL A 90 -18.68 15.96 -12.54
N LYS A 91 -18.90 17.18 -12.08
CA LYS A 91 -20.08 17.97 -12.45
C LYS A 91 -20.13 18.32 -13.94
N ASP A 92 -18.96 18.55 -14.54
CA ASP A 92 -18.85 18.96 -15.94
C ASP A 92 -19.02 17.80 -16.92
N VAL A 93 -18.79 16.57 -16.47
CA VAL A 93 -18.99 15.37 -17.31
C VAL A 93 -20.37 14.81 -17.05
N GLY A 94 -21.11 14.50 -18.08
CA GLY A 94 -22.45 13.93 -17.96
C GLY A 94 -22.49 12.78 -16.95
N ASN A 95 -23.05 13.06 -15.79
CA ASN A 95 -22.96 12.17 -14.63
C ASN A 95 -23.53 10.78 -14.87
N ALA A 96 -24.56 10.65 -15.71
CA ALA A 96 -25.20 9.36 -15.98
C ALA A 96 -24.24 8.34 -16.58
N GLU A 97 -23.44 8.76 -17.55
CA GLU A 97 -22.46 7.88 -18.19
C GLU A 97 -21.33 7.53 -17.23
N PHE A 98 -20.85 8.52 -16.48
CA PHE A 98 -19.83 8.30 -15.46
C PHE A 98 -20.30 7.25 -14.44
N TYR A 99 -21.48 7.39 -13.88
CA TYR A 99 -22.00 6.44 -12.90
C TYR A 99 -22.23 5.06 -13.48
N LYS A 100 -22.64 4.98 -14.75
CA LYS A 100 -22.80 3.69 -15.41
C LYS A 100 -21.48 2.96 -15.55
N LYS A 101 -20.44 3.67 -16.01
CA LYS A 101 -19.07 3.11 -16.11
C LYS A 101 -18.53 2.78 -14.74
N ASN A 102 -18.76 3.65 -13.76
CA ASN A 102 -18.33 3.44 -12.39
C ASN A 102 -18.92 2.15 -11.81
N ARG A 103 -20.20 1.87 -12.08
CA ARG A 103 -20.80 0.61 -11.64
C ARG A 103 -20.15 -0.61 -12.28
N LYS A 104 -19.77 -0.53 -13.56
CA LYS A 104 -19.03 -1.61 -14.22
C LYS A 104 -17.67 -1.84 -13.58
N CYS A 105 -17.03 -0.78 -13.13
CA CYS A 105 -15.74 -0.85 -12.47
C CYS A 105 -15.82 -1.23 -10.99
N SER A 106 -16.99 -1.22 -10.40
CA SER A 106 -17.18 -1.35 -8.95
C SER A 106 -16.43 -2.55 -8.36
N LYS A 107 -16.57 -3.72 -8.96
CA LYS A 107 -15.90 -4.93 -8.48
C LYS A 107 -14.38 -4.82 -8.61
N ILE A 108 -13.91 -4.30 -9.73
CA ILE A 108 -12.49 -4.10 -9.98
C ILE A 108 -11.94 -3.06 -9.01
N HIS A 109 -12.71 -2.02 -8.77
CA HIS A 109 -12.35 -0.98 -7.82
C HIS A 109 -12.22 -1.53 -6.39
N ASP A 110 -13.14 -2.39 -5.98
CA ASP A 110 -13.07 -3.04 -4.68
C ASP A 110 -11.80 -3.89 -4.56
N GLU A 111 -11.46 -4.64 -5.60
CA GLU A 111 -10.22 -5.40 -5.64
C GLU A 111 -8.99 -4.50 -5.59
N TYR A 112 -9.05 -3.37 -6.30
CA TYR A 112 -7.98 -2.37 -6.31
C TYR A 112 -7.76 -1.80 -4.92
N GLN A 113 -8.83 -1.43 -4.22
CA GLN A 113 -8.74 -0.91 -2.85
C GLN A 113 -8.19 -1.96 -1.88
N ALA A 114 -8.63 -3.20 -2.00
CA ALA A 114 -8.11 -4.29 -1.19
C ALA A 114 -6.62 -4.53 -1.45
N CYS A 115 -6.20 -4.41 -2.70
CA CYS A 115 -4.80 -4.53 -3.10
C CYS A 115 -3.95 -3.42 -2.48
N ILE A 116 -4.43 -2.17 -2.51
CA ILE A 116 -3.75 -1.03 -1.90
C ILE A 116 -3.57 -1.27 -0.40
N LYS A 117 -4.61 -1.72 0.27
CA LYS A 117 -4.57 -2.02 1.70
C LYS A 117 -3.55 -3.11 2.01
N PHE A 118 -3.54 -4.18 1.21
CA PHE A 118 -2.59 -5.26 1.37
C PHE A 118 -1.15 -4.79 1.15
N CYS A 119 -0.92 -3.96 0.13
CA CYS A 119 0.40 -3.38 -0.11
C CYS A 119 0.88 -2.58 1.10
N SER A 120 0.00 -1.80 1.71
CA SER A 120 0.31 -1.04 2.91
C SER A 120 0.68 -1.95 4.08
N GLU A 121 -0.08 -3.02 4.28
CA GLU A 121 0.18 -4.01 5.34
C GLU A 121 1.53 -4.71 5.13
N LEU A 122 1.83 -5.09 3.88
CA LEU A 122 3.11 -5.71 3.54
C LEU A 122 4.27 -4.75 3.79
N LYS A 123 4.10 -3.49 3.43
CA LYS A 123 5.11 -2.47 3.66
C LYS A 123 5.41 -2.30 5.15
N ASP A 124 4.35 -2.28 5.97
CA ASP A 124 4.51 -2.18 7.42
C ASP A 124 5.21 -3.42 7.99
N SER A 125 4.87 -4.60 7.49
CA SER A 125 5.51 -5.85 7.91
C SER A 125 7.00 -5.86 7.56
N ILE A 126 7.36 -5.38 6.38
CA ILE A 126 8.75 -5.25 5.95
C ILE A 126 9.50 -4.30 6.89
N LYS A 127 8.89 -3.19 7.22
CA LYS A 127 9.47 -2.20 8.14
C LYS A 127 9.73 -2.81 9.52
N THR A 128 8.79 -3.59 10.03
CA THR A 128 8.94 -4.28 11.32
C THR A 128 10.09 -5.27 11.28
N VAL A 129 10.17 -6.07 10.22
CA VAL A 129 11.25 -7.04 10.04
C VAL A 129 12.61 -6.34 9.90
N ASP A 130 12.67 -5.21 9.20
CA ASP A 130 13.90 -4.42 9.10
C ASP A 130 14.37 -3.93 10.47
N GLY A 131 13.43 -3.56 11.35
CA GLY A 131 13.75 -3.21 12.72
C GLY A 131 14.38 -4.36 13.48
N TYR A 132 13.83 -5.55 13.36
CA TYR A 132 14.38 -6.76 13.99
C TYR A 132 15.77 -7.10 13.43
N ILE A 133 15.95 -6.98 12.12
CA ILE A 133 17.25 -7.22 11.48
C ILE A 133 18.30 -6.27 12.05
N SER A 134 17.97 -5.00 12.22
CA SER A 134 18.89 -4.02 12.79
C SER A 134 19.30 -4.39 14.21
N GLN A 135 18.33 -4.80 15.03
CA GLN A 135 18.62 -5.21 16.42
C GLN A 135 19.50 -6.44 16.46
N LEU A 136 19.19 -7.44 15.63
CA LEU A 136 19.97 -8.69 15.61
C LEU A 136 21.39 -8.47 15.08
N ARG A 137 21.57 -7.57 14.13
CA ARG A 137 22.90 -7.21 13.62
C ARG A 137 23.79 -6.68 14.75
N GLU A 138 23.23 -5.85 15.62
CA GLU A 138 23.98 -5.32 16.76
C GLU A 138 24.47 -6.45 17.66
N LEU A 139 23.66 -7.49 17.86
CA LEU A 139 24.01 -8.63 18.70
C LEU A 139 25.04 -9.55 18.04
N THR A 140 25.26 -9.45 16.74
CA THR A 140 26.22 -10.28 16.01
C THR A 140 27.59 -9.61 15.83
N LYS A 141 27.73 -8.37 16.22
CA LYS A 141 29.01 -7.63 16.14
C LYS A 141 30.06 -8.13 17.08
#